data_aac4b3bda91cf59ee5d59bfd813242cf
#
_entry.id   aac4b3bda91cf59ee5d59bfd813242cf
#
_cell.length_a   1.000
_cell.length_b   1.000
_cell.length_c   1.000
_cell.angle_alpha   90.00
_cell.angle_beta   90.00
_cell.angle_gamma   90.00
#
_symmetry.space_group_name_H-M   'P 1'
#
loop_
_entity.id
_entity.type
_entity.pdbx_description
1 polymer ?
#
loop_
_entity_poly.entity_id
_entity_poly.type
_entity_poly.pdbx_seq_one_letter_code
_entity_poly.pdbx_strand_id
1 'polypeptide(L)'
;SVTLQSVTSDGMNYSYSDDIRMRSIQSSLAYTNVMLNMHDIFWPQQKTDRWQIMQKHFSSNILTYWKNFTGFDSMTLSESNTRIRTFLNLDFSESRTENEITLETSEKGSWFLLRTHGEEIAEIEGGTEKEIEDGTYLIQAQDTTVKIQIKTSGLHYDR
;
A
#
# COMPACT_ATOMS: atom_id res chain seq x y z
N SER A 1 24.50 5.64 1.35
CA SER A 1 23.64 5.57 0.16
C SER A 1 22.48 6.57 0.28
N VAL A 2 22.02 7.12 -0.83
CA VAL A 2 20.92 8.08 -0.91
C VAL A 2 19.73 7.39 -1.59
N THR A 3 18.53 7.54 -1.02
CA THR A 3 17.30 7.07 -1.63
C THR A 3 16.59 8.27 -2.27
N LEU A 4 16.31 8.19 -3.57
CA LEU A 4 15.52 9.19 -4.27
C LEU A 4 14.06 8.75 -4.28
N GLN A 5 13.18 9.58 -3.71
CA GLN A 5 11.74 9.37 -3.72
C GLN A 5 11.12 10.41 -4.67
N SER A 6 10.75 9.97 -5.85
CA SER A 6 10.15 10.85 -6.86
C SER A 6 8.74 11.27 -6.45
N VAL A 7 8.36 12.49 -6.85
CA VAL A 7 6.97 12.95 -6.76
C VAL A 7 6.14 12.17 -7.77
N THR A 8 5.05 11.57 -7.33
CA THR A 8 4.15 10.77 -8.17
C THR A 8 2.93 11.55 -8.65
N SER A 9 2.54 12.60 -7.90
CA SER A 9 1.47 13.52 -8.28
C SER A 9 1.69 14.87 -7.60
N ASP A 10 1.23 15.96 -8.20
CA ASP A 10 1.21 17.27 -7.54
C ASP A 10 -0.05 17.50 -6.69
N GLY A 11 -0.92 16.52 -6.55
CA GLY A 11 -2.09 16.53 -5.66
C GLY A 11 -3.19 17.55 -5.99
N MET A 12 -2.88 18.56 -6.78
CA MET A 12 -3.78 19.67 -7.10
C MET A 12 -4.36 19.55 -8.51
N ASN A 13 -3.62 18.92 -9.42
CA ASN A 13 -4.04 18.72 -10.80
C ASN A 13 -4.66 17.33 -10.97
N TYR A 14 -5.62 17.26 -11.86
CA TYR A 14 -6.25 16.02 -12.26
C TYR A 14 -6.15 15.92 -13.78
N SER A 15 -5.38 14.96 -14.23
CA SER A 15 -5.26 14.62 -15.65
C SER A 15 -5.52 13.14 -15.86
N TYR A 16 -5.86 12.74 -17.05
CA TYR A 16 -6.03 11.33 -17.39
C TYR A 16 -4.76 10.50 -17.13
N SER A 17 -3.60 11.08 -17.37
CA SER A 17 -2.31 10.43 -17.07
C SER A 17 -2.07 10.25 -15.57
N ASP A 18 -2.52 11.18 -14.74
CA ASP A 18 -2.42 11.07 -13.30
C ASP A 18 -3.38 10.00 -12.77
N ASP A 19 -4.59 9.89 -13.31
CA ASP A 19 -5.53 8.82 -12.96
C ASP A 19 -4.94 7.44 -13.24
N ILE A 20 -4.39 7.22 -14.44
CA ILE A 20 -3.73 5.94 -14.78
C ILE A 20 -2.57 5.66 -13.84
N ARG A 21 -1.72 6.66 -13.58
CA ARG A 21 -0.57 6.52 -12.69
C ARG A 21 -0.99 6.14 -11.28
N MET A 22 -1.96 6.85 -10.70
CA MET A 22 -2.44 6.59 -9.35
C MET A 22 -3.08 5.21 -9.21
N ARG A 23 -3.88 4.79 -10.19
CA ARG A 23 -4.48 3.44 -10.20
C ARG A 23 -3.43 2.34 -10.37
N SER A 24 -2.40 2.59 -11.17
CA SER A 24 -1.27 1.65 -11.30
C SER A 24 -0.49 1.51 -9.99
N ILE A 25 -0.28 2.60 -9.25
CA ILE A 25 0.34 2.59 -7.93
C ILE A 25 -0.50 1.78 -6.94
N GLN A 26 -1.82 1.97 -6.94
CA GLN A 26 -2.74 1.20 -6.10
C GLN A 26 -2.67 -0.29 -6.41
N SER A 27 -2.72 -0.67 -7.69
CA SER A 27 -2.70 -2.09 -8.10
C SER A 27 -1.37 -2.78 -7.81
N SER A 28 -0.26 -2.06 -7.85
CA SER A 28 1.08 -2.59 -7.56
C SER A 28 1.48 -2.48 -6.09
N LEU A 29 0.63 -1.89 -5.24
CA LEU A 29 0.92 -1.58 -3.83
C LEU A 29 2.22 -0.79 -3.65
N ALA A 30 2.55 0.05 -4.64
CA ALA A 30 3.72 0.90 -4.61
C ALA A 30 3.50 2.15 -3.73
N TYR A 31 4.58 2.87 -3.42
CA TYR A 31 4.47 4.13 -2.69
C TYR A 31 3.96 5.26 -3.58
N THR A 32 3.29 6.23 -2.97
CA THR A 32 2.94 7.49 -3.59
C THR A 32 3.49 8.67 -2.80
N ASN A 33 4.08 9.62 -3.48
CA ASN A 33 4.61 10.86 -2.91
C ASN A 33 3.93 12.04 -3.61
N VAL A 34 3.12 12.77 -2.85
CA VAL A 34 2.29 13.86 -3.35
C VAL A 34 2.89 15.19 -2.92
N MET A 35 3.18 16.05 -3.88
CA MET A 35 3.68 17.40 -3.63
C MET A 35 2.54 18.41 -3.65
N LEU A 36 2.57 19.34 -2.71
CA LEU A 36 1.74 20.53 -2.72
C LEU A 36 2.65 21.76 -2.81
N ASN A 37 2.52 22.52 -3.88
CA ASN A 37 3.30 23.74 -4.06
C ASN A 37 2.61 24.92 -3.37
N MET A 38 3.10 25.29 -2.20
CA MET A 38 2.55 26.40 -1.42
C MET A 38 2.72 27.76 -2.09
N HIS A 39 3.73 27.91 -2.95
CA HIS A 39 3.93 29.15 -3.70
C HIS A 39 2.71 29.47 -4.57
N ASP A 40 2.19 28.48 -5.29
CA ASP A 40 1.05 28.69 -6.21
C ASP A 40 -0.23 29.01 -5.43
N ILE A 41 -0.35 28.53 -4.20
CA ILE A 41 -1.46 28.85 -3.29
C ILE A 41 -1.41 30.31 -2.83
N PHE A 42 -0.24 30.82 -2.42
CA PHE A 42 -0.09 32.16 -1.87
C PHE A 42 0.02 33.23 -2.94
N TRP A 43 0.57 32.89 -4.12
CA TRP A 43 0.75 33.82 -5.26
C TRP A 43 0.13 33.25 -6.52
N PRO A 44 -1.21 33.13 -6.58
CA PRO A 44 -1.88 32.51 -7.71
C PRO A 44 -1.66 33.33 -9.00
N GLN A 45 -1.13 32.68 -10.04
CA GLN A 45 -0.92 33.31 -11.35
C GLN A 45 -2.19 33.30 -12.20
N GLN A 46 -3.07 32.33 -11.93
CA GLN A 46 -4.34 32.16 -12.65
C GLN A 46 -5.50 32.04 -11.67
N LYS A 47 -6.72 32.28 -12.17
CA LYS A 47 -7.93 32.13 -11.35
C LYS A 47 -8.11 30.71 -10.81
N THR A 48 -7.66 29.72 -11.56
CA THR A 48 -7.69 28.28 -11.20
C THR A 48 -6.74 27.94 -10.03
N ASP A 49 -5.71 28.75 -9.81
CA ASP A 49 -4.72 28.50 -8.77
C ASP A 49 -5.19 29.02 -7.40
N ARG A 50 -6.38 29.62 -7.32
CA ARG A 50 -6.96 30.07 -6.06
C ARG A 50 -7.26 28.90 -5.15
N TRP A 51 -6.93 29.04 -3.88
CA TRP A 51 -7.08 27.98 -2.89
C TRP A 51 -8.44 27.29 -2.90
N GLN A 52 -9.54 28.05 -3.06
CA GLN A 52 -10.88 27.47 -3.07
C GLN A 52 -11.12 26.47 -4.23
N ILE A 53 -10.42 26.65 -5.35
CA ILE A 53 -10.48 25.76 -6.51
C ILE A 53 -9.52 24.60 -6.31
N MET A 54 -8.27 24.88 -5.95
CA MET A 54 -7.24 23.88 -5.70
C MET A 54 -7.64 22.91 -4.58
N GLN A 55 -8.24 23.42 -3.50
CA GLN A 55 -8.72 22.61 -2.39
C GLN A 55 -9.77 21.56 -2.84
N LYS A 56 -10.66 21.93 -3.77
CA LYS A 56 -11.65 20.97 -4.29
C LYS A 56 -10.98 19.84 -5.05
N HIS A 57 -10.00 20.16 -5.89
CA HIS A 57 -9.23 19.16 -6.63
C HIS A 57 -8.46 18.24 -5.68
N PHE A 58 -7.75 18.82 -4.73
CA PHE A 58 -7.00 18.08 -3.72
C PHE A 58 -7.91 17.15 -2.89
N SER A 59 -9.04 17.66 -2.40
CA SER A 59 -10.01 16.86 -1.65
C SER A 59 -10.61 15.74 -2.49
N SER A 60 -10.88 15.99 -3.76
CA SER A 60 -11.36 14.96 -4.70
C SER A 60 -10.31 13.87 -4.91
N ASN A 61 -9.04 14.25 -5.06
CA ASN A 61 -7.95 13.29 -5.22
C ASN A 61 -7.76 12.42 -3.95
N ILE A 62 -7.82 13.02 -2.76
CA ILE A 62 -7.78 12.27 -1.50
C ILE A 62 -8.92 11.25 -1.43
N LEU A 63 -10.13 11.66 -1.74
CA LEU A 63 -11.29 10.77 -1.69
C LEU A 63 -11.21 9.64 -2.74
N THR A 64 -10.76 9.97 -3.95
CA THR A 64 -10.73 9.02 -5.07
C THR A 64 -9.62 7.99 -4.91
N TYR A 65 -8.42 8.39 -4.47
CA TYR A 65 -7.24 7.54 -4.56
C TYR A 65 -6.73 7.02 -3.22
N TRP A 66 -7.00 7.71 -2.10
CA TRP A 66 -6.34 7.35 -0.84
C TRP A 66 -7.29 6.98 0.28
N LYS A 67 -8.33 7.76 0.52
CA LYS A 67 -9.17 7.60 1.72
C LYS A 67 -9.85 6.24 1.82
N ASN A 68 -10.31 5.71 0.70
CA ASN A 68 -11.07 4.46 0.63
C ASN A 68 -10.21 3.24 0.27
N PHE A 69 -8.90 3.43 0.09
CA PHE A 69 -8.00 2.34 -0.22
C PHE A 69 -7.31 1.85 1.06
N THR A 70 -7.81 0.73 1.59
CA THR A 70 -7.37 0.19 2.89
C THR A 70 -5.93 -0.33 2.89
N GLY A 71 -5.34 -0.58 1.71
CA GLY A 71 -3.95 -1.01 1.55
C GLY A 71 -2.92 0.11 1.70
N PHE A 72 -3.33 1.39 1.66
CA PHE A 72 -2.42 2.51 1.88
C PHE A 72 -2.26 2.87 3.35
N ASP A 73 -1.03 3.19 3.71
CA ASP A 73 -0.64 3.72 5.00
C ASP A 73 0.10 5.05 4.80
N SER A 74 -0.23 6.05 5.60
CA SER A 74 0.44 7.34 5.55
C SER A 74 1.72 7.31 6.37
N MET A 75 2.81 7.86 5.83
CA MET A 75 4.11 7.84 6.49
C MET A 75 4.93 9.08 6.16
N THR A 76 5.91 9.35 6.99
CA THR A 76 6.93 10.37 6.71
C THR A 76 7.90 9.88 5.63
N LEU A 77 8.64 10.81 5.01
CA LEU A 77 9.71 10.46 4.05
C LEU A 77 10.79 9.57 4.68
N SER A 78 11.08 9.74 5.96
CA SER A 78 12.04 8.91 6.69
C SER A 78 11.56 7.48 6.86
N GLU A 79 10.30 7.30 7.22
CA GLU A 79 9.68 5.96 7.31
C GLU A 79 9.60 5.29 5.95
N SER A 80 9.19 6.03 4.91
CA SER A 80 9.19 5.54 3.52
C SER A 80 10.59 5.11 3.08
N ASN A 81 11.63 5.92 3.37
CA ASN A 81 13.01 5.54 3.08
C ASN A 81 13.43 4.25 3.80
N THR A 82 13.04 4.08 5.05
CA THR A 82 13.33 2.85 5.80
C THR A 82 12.65 1.65 5.17
N ARG A 83 11.36 1.74 4.85
CA ARG A 83 10.62 0.66 4.18
C ARG A 83 11.19 0.28 2.81
N ILE A 84 11.57 1.27 1.99
CA ILE A 84 12.21 1.02 0.70
C ILE A 84 13.55 0.27 0.87
N ARG A 85 14.36 0.67 1.86
CA ARG A 85 15.64 -0.01 2.14
C ARG A 85 15.44 -1.43 2.64
N THR A 86 14.50 -1.64 3.54
CA THR A 86 14.12 -2.97 3.99
C THR A 86 13.70 -3.85 2.81
N PHE A 87 12.84 -3.34 1.94
CA PHE A 87 12.41 -4.07 0.74
C PHE A 87 13.56 -4.41 -0.21
N LEU A 88 14.49 -3.48 -0.45
CA LEU A 88 15.63 -3.70 -1.35
C LEU A 88 16.68 -4.68 -0.81
N ASN A 89 16.71 -4.91 0.50
CA ASN A 89 17.64 -5.85 1.16
C ASN A 89 16.94 -7.14 1.61
N LEU A 90 15.66 -7.27 1.30
CA LEU A 90 14.84 -8.38 1.75
C LEU A 90 15.15 -9.65 0.96
N ASP A 91 15.61 -10.67 1.69
CA ASP A 91 15.57 -12.05 1.25
C ASP A 91 14.42 -12.76 1.96
N PHE A 92 13.64 -13.51 1.22
CA PHE A 92 12.55 -14.30 1.79
C PHE A 92 12.35 -15.62 1.08
N SER A 93 11.80 -16.57 1.81
CA SER A 93 11.32 -17.85 1.25
C SER A 93 9.93 -18.16 1.76
N GLU A 94 9.17 -18.87 0.95
CA GLU A 94 7.84 -19.35 1.27
C GLU A 94 7.81 -20.86 1.15
N SER A 95 7.21 -21.52 2.12
CA SER A 95 6.82 -22.92 2.02
C SER A 95 5.34 -23.05 2.36
N ARG A 96 4.64 -23.94 1.63
CA ARG A 96 3.20 -24.14 1.80
C ARG A 96 2.89 -25.63 1.93
N THR A 97 2.09 -25.94 2.91
CA THR A 97 1.40 -27.23 3.06
C THR A 97 -0.10 -27.04 2.81
N GLU A 98 -0.89 -28.09 2.99
CA GLU A 98 -2.35 -28.00 2.82
C GLU A 98 -3.00 -26.95 3.73
N ASN A 99 -2.51 -26.80 4.97
CA ASN A 99 -3.16 -25.96 5.98
C ASN A 99 -2.25 -24.87 6.55
N GLU A 100 -1.00 -24.77 6.12
CA GLU A 100 -0.04 -23.83 6.67
C GLU A 100 0.83 -23.22 5.59
N ILE A 101 1.04 -21.91 5.70
CA ILE A 101 2.04 -21.16 4.96
C ILE A 101 3.09 -20.69 5.95
N THR A 102 4.36 -21.02 5.69
CA THR A 102 5.49 -20.51 6.47
C THR A 102 6.28 -19.54 5.60
N LEU A 103 6.45 -18.32 6.09
CA LEU A 103 7.33 -17.30 5.51
C LEU A 103 8.58 -17.18 6.36
N GLU A 104 9.74 -17.29 5.73
CA GLU A 104 11.02 -16.95 6.34
C GLU A 104 11.53 -15.65 5.71
N THR A 105 11.97 -14.70 6.51
CA THR A 105 12.41 -13.39 6.05
C THR A 105 13.69 -12.96 6.75
N SER A 106 14.59 -12.32 6.01
CA SER A 106 15.82 -11.74 6.57
C SER A 106 15.59 -10.49 7.42
N GLU A 107 14.45 -9.80 7.22
CA GLU A 107 14.18 -8.50 7.81
C GLU A 107 12.83 -8.47 8.54
N LYS A 108 12.87 -8.22 9.86
CA LYS A 108 11.67 -7.95 10.66
C LYS A 108 11.02 -6.63 10.21
N GLY A 109 9.70 -6.56 10.30
CA GLY A 109 8.92 -5.41 9.84
C GLY A 109 8.64 -5.40 8.35
N SER A 110 9.04 -6.45 7.62
CA SER A 110 8.75 -6.61 6.20
C SER A 110 7.26 -6.84 5.96
N TRP A 111 6.79 -6.37 4.82
CA TRP A 111 5.40 -6.50 4.41
C TRP A 111 5.27 -7.44 3.23
N PHE A 112 4.28 -8.33 3.30
CA PHE A 112 3.93 -9.28 2.25
C PHE A 112 2.45 -9.15 1.91
N LEU A 113 2.13 -9.40 0.65
CA LEU A 113 0.76 -9.52 0.18
C LEU A 113 0.42 -11.00 0.03
N LEU A 114 -0.53 -11.48 0.81
CA LEU A 114 -1.04 -12.84 0.72
C LEU A 114 -2.40 -12.84 0.03
N ARG A 115 -2.53 -13.65 -1.03
CA ARG A 115 -3.81 -13.97 -1.67
C ARG A 115 -4.16 -15.41 -1.37
N THR A 116 -5.30 -15.62 -0.71
CA THR A 116 -5.70 -16.93 -0.20
C THR A 116 -6.58 -17.74 -1.17
N HIS A 117 -7.06 -17.09 -2.25
CA HIS A 117 -7.90 -17.74 -3.25
C HIS A 117 -9.15 -18.43 -2.68
N GLY A 118 -9.79 -17.84 -1.69
CA GLY A 118 -11.02 -18.34 -1.06
C GLY A 118 -10.80 -19.10 0.25
N GLU A 119 -9.58 -19.14 0.74
CA GLU A 119 -9.27 -19.62 2.08
C GLU A 119 -9.22 -18.44 3.06
N GLU A 120 -9.45 -18.70 4.33
CA GLU A 120 -9.36 -17.70 5.41
C GLU A 120 -8.14 -17.97 6.28
N ILE A 121 -7.55 -16.92 6.83
CA ILE A 121 -6.53 -17.06 7.87
C ILE A 121 -7.23 -17.47 9.16
N ALA A 122 -6.82 -18.59 9.73
CA ALA A 122 -7.33 -19.08 11.00
C ALA A 122 -6.49 -18.56 12.18
N GLU A 123 -5.18 -18.50 11.99
CA GLU A 123 -4.21 -18.05 13.02
C GLU A 123 -2.94 -17.57 12.35
N ILE A 124 -2.27 -16.61 12.95
CA ILE A 124 -0.95 -16.13 12.53
C ILE A 124 -0.01 -16.06 13.72
N GLU A 125 1.18 -16.62 13.58
CA GLU A 125 2.27 -16.57 14.56
C GLU A 125 3.48 -15.84 13.96
N GLY A 126 4.14 -14.99 14.73
CA GLY A 126 5.33 -14.24 14.29
C GLY A 126 5.02 -13.06 13.36
N GLY A 127 3.76 -12.72 13.17
CA GLY A 127 3.33 -11.59 12.34
C GLY A 127 1.96 -11.05 12.70
N THR A 128 1.53 -10.03 11.97
CA THR A 128 0.16 -9.51 12.02
C THR A 128 -0.43 -9.51 10.62
N GLU A 129 -1.75 -9.57 10.55
CA GLU A 129 -2.52 -9.55 9.32
C GLU A 129 -3.48 -8.36 9.28
N LYS A 130 -3.77 -7.89 8.07
CA LYS A 130 -4.83 -6.94 7.80
C LYS A 130 -5.47 -7.29 6.46
N GLU A 131 -6.72 -7.66 6.48
CA GLU A 131 -7.48 -7.84 5.25
C GLU A 131 -7.70 -6.49 4.57
N ILE A 132 -7.37 -6.41 3.27
CA ILE A 132 -7.52 -5.21 2.44
C ILE A 132 -8.61 -5.34 1.41
N GLU A 133 -8.89 -6.54 0.96
CA GLU A 133 -10.03 -6.94 0.14
C GLU A 133 -10.28 -8.44 0.33
N ASP A 134 -11.42 -8.93 -0.10
CA ASP A 134 -11.83 -10.32 0.06
C ASP A 134 -10.73 -11.31 -0.38
N GLY A 135 -10.27 -12.13 0.58
CA GLY A 135 -9.19 -13.10 0.38
C GLY A 135 -7.81 -12.51 0.09
N THR A 136 -7.60 -11.22 0.37
CA THR A 136 -6.30 -10.55 0.20
C THR A 136 -5.89 -9.84 1.48
N TYR A 137 -4.74 -10.23 2.01
CA TYR A 137 -4.22 -9.80 3.29
C TYR A 137 -2.86 -9.13 3.15
N LEU A 138 -2.64 -8.05 3.90
CA LEU A 138 -1.31 -7.52 4.19
C LEU A 138 -0.78 -8.22 5.44
N ILE A 139 0.35 -8.88 5.31
CA ILE A 139 1.05 -9.55 6.40
C ILE A 139 2.26 -8.71 6.77
N GLN A 140 2.40 -8.35 8.05
CA GLN A 140 3.62 -7.75 8.56
C GLN A 140 4.39 -8.77 9.40
N ALA A 141 5.60 -9.10 8.99
CA ALA A 141 6.48 -9.98 9.75
C ALA A 141 7.00 -9.25 11.00
N GLN A 142 6.67 -9.75 12.18
CA GLN A 142 7.22 -9.28 13.46
C GLN A 142 8.46 -10.08 13.86
N ASP A 143 8.55 -11.31 13.36
CA ASP A 143 9.70 -12.19 13.49
C ASP A 143 10.27 -12.59 12.13
N THR A 144 11.42 -13.26 12.14
CA THR A 144 12.05 -13.79 10.92
C THR A 144 11.33 -15.02 10.37
N THR A 145 10.46 -15.63 11.14
CA THR A 145 9.59 -16.73 10.71
C THR A 145 8.14 -16.36 11.03
N VAL A 146 7.28 -16.39 10.03
CA VAL A 146 5.84 -16.17 10.17
C VAL A 146 5.11 -17.43 9.74
N LYS A 147 4.27 -17.98 10.61
CA LYS A 147 3.42 -19.14 10.32
C LYS A 147 1.97 -18.69 10.23
N ILE A 148 1.33 -19.07 9.15
CA ILE A 148 -0.05 -18.69 8.84
C ILE A 148 -0.84 -19.97 8.65
N GLN A 149 -1.75 -20.24 9.58
CA GLN A 149 -2.71 -21.34 9.46
C GLN A 149 -3.89 -20.89 8.60
N ILE A 150 -4.18 -21.66 7.59
CA ILE A 150 -5.29 -21.43 6.67
C ILE A 150 -6.37 -22.49 6.83
N LYS A 151 -7.60 -22.09 6.64
CA LYS A 151 -8.76 -23.00 6.60
C LYS A 151 -9.57 -22.73 5.34
N THR A 152 -10.06 -23.78 4.73
CA THR A 152 -10.99 -23.65 3.62
C THR A 152 -12.27 -22.97 4.15
N SER A 153 -12.65 -21.83 3.58
CA SER A 153 -13.95 -21.23 3.86
C SER A 153 -15.01 -22.21 3.35
N GLY A 154 -15.95 -22.58 4.22
CA GLY A 154 -16.97 -23.59 3.93
C GLY A 154 -18.04 -23.20 2.89
N LEU A 155 -17.76 -22.21 2.04
CA LEU A 155 -18.56 -21.86 0.89
C LEU A 155 -18.28 -22.82 -0.27
N HIS A 156 -18.83 -24.04 -0.16
CA HIS A 156 -19.02 -24.85 -1.34
C HIS A 156 -20.02 -24.13 -2.26
N TYR A 157 -19.55 -23.58 -3.35
CA TYR A 157 -20.40 -23.36 -4.50
C TYR A 157 -20.73 -24.72 -5.08
N ASP A 158 -21.90 -25.24 -4.73
CA ASP A 158 -22.50 -26.34 -5.51
C ASP A 158 -22.67 -25.83 -6.96
N ARG A 159 -22.01 -26.51 -7.88
CA ARG A 159 -22.14 -26.28 -9.32
C ARG A 159 -23.43 -26.92 -9.82
#